data_8d18e84fd0f33baaee1c52d7c9c150a7
#
_entry.id   8d18e84fd0f33baaee1c52d7c9c150a7
#
_cell.length_a   1.000
_cell.length_b   1.000
_cell.length_c   1.000
_cell.angle_alpha   90.00
_cell.angle_beta   90.00
_cell.angle_gamma   90.00
#
_symmetry.space_group_name_H-M   'P 1'
#
loop_
_entity.id
_entity.type
_entity.pdbx_description
1 polymer ?
#
loop_
_entity_poly.entity_id
_entity_poly.type
_entity_poly.pdbx_seq_one_letter_code
_entity_poly.pdbx_strand_id
1 'polypeptide(L)'
;MKYLRVIMALAVAFVLCSAFTMKKDKDKEKEKPVYVFGVAASFSDTVVYYTPVQLVDSVVLDKNGFLPQRDMYSYQLKNHVEYQMNKPNYTCSIYFSENKKKLEKEAAKVTDTYRKSQYGVQVIGPEDFKFEKPQE
;
A
#
# COMPACT_ATOMS: atom_id res chain seq x y z
N MET A 1 25.94 14.58 -49.11
CA MET A 1 26.51 13.44 -48.36
C MET A 1 26.61 13.69 -46.87
N LYS A 2 26.88 14.92 -46.42
CA LYS A 2 26.96 15.24 -45.00
C LYS A 2 25.62 15.08 -44.27
N TYR A 3 24.52 15.35 -44.93
CA TYR A 3 23.19 15.26 -44.33
C TYR A 3 22.70 13.84 -44.18
N LEU A 4 23.11 12.93 -45.04
CA LEU A 4 22.67 11.55 -44.99
C LEU A 4 23.24 10.82 -43.75
N ARG A 5 24.46 11.13 -43.37
CA ARG A 5 25.11 10.55 -42.20
C ARG A 5 24.45 11.02 -40.90
N VAL A 6 24.07 12.27 -40.85
CA VAL A 6 23.38 12.86 -39.68
C VAL A 6 21.96 12.27 -39.52
N ILE A 7 21.25 12.09 -40.62
CA ILE A 7 19.91 11.51 -40.62
C ILE A 7 19.93 10.05 -40.14
N MET A 8 20.94 9.30 -40.59
CA MET A 8 21.10 7.90 -40.18
C MET A 8 21.42 7.77 -38.69
N ALA A 9 22.25 8.65 -38.15
CA ALA A 9 22.61 8.63 -36.74
C ALA A 9 21.40 8.97 -35.86
N LEU A 10 20.57 9.94 -36.28
CA LEU A 10 19.36 10.32 -35.56
C LEU A 10 18.31 9.21 -35.58
N ALA A 11 18.15 8.51 -36.71
CA ALA A 11 17.22 7.41 -36.83
C ALA A 11 17.58 6.24 -35.91
N VAL A 12 18.87 5.90 -35.85
CA VAL A 12 19.35 4.81 -34.98
C VAL A 12 19.15 5.15 -33.50
N ALA A 13 19.44 6.38 -33.12
CA ALA A 13 19.25 6.83 -31.73
C ALA A 13 17.76 6.79 -31.33
N PHE A 14 16.89 7.14 -32.23
CA PHE A 14 15.45 7.12 -31.97
C PHE A 14 14.92 5.70 -31.77
N VAL A 15 15.35 4.74 -32.57
CA VAL A 15 14.95 3.34 -32.47
C VAL A 15 15.43 2.72 -31.13
N LEU A 16 16.65 3.04 -30.72
CA LEU A 16 17.18 2.54 -29.45
C LEU A 16 16.41 3.07 -28.25
N CYS A 17 16.03 4.34 -28.25
CA CYS A 17 15.24 4.93 -27.19
C CYS A 17 13.84 4.32 -27.09
N SER A 18 13.21 4.05 -28.21
CA SER A 18 11.86 3.45 -28.25
C SER A 18 11.86 2.02 -27.69
N ALA A 19 12.85 1.22 -28.08
CA ALA A 19 12.97 -0.16 -27.59
C ALA A 19 13.23 -0.21 -26.07
N PHE A 20 14.05 0.69 -25.57
CA PHE A 20 14.36 0.77 -24.15
C PHE A 20 13.15 1.17 -23.31
N THR A 21 12.35 2.12 -23.78
CA THR A 21 11.14 2.57 -23.11
C THR A 21 10.10 1.47 -23.04
N MET A 22 9.92 0.69 -24.08
CA MET A 22 8.97 -0.42 -24.09
C MET A 22 9.35 -1.54 -23.10
N LYS A 23 10.62 -1.84 -22.93
CA LYS A 23 11.09 -2.82 -21.96
C LYS A 23 10.79 -2.39 -20.52
N LYS A 24 11.02 -1.12 -20.20
CA LYS A 24 10.72 -0.58 -18.87
C LYS A 24 9.24 -0.65 -18.53
N ASP A 25 8.38 -0.34 -19.48
CA ASP A 25 6.94 -0.36 -19.27
C ASP A 25 6.42 -1.78 -19.00
N LYS A 26 6.93 -2.78 -19.69
CA LYS A 26 6.57 -4.19 -19.46
C LYS A 26 7.02 -4.69 -18.09
N ASP A 27 8.21 -4.31 -17.64
CA ASP A 27 8.70 -4.70 -16.31
C ASP A 27 7.92 -4.03 -15.20
N LYS A 28 7.49 -2.77 -15.39
CA LYS A 28 6.66 -2.05 -14.44
C LYS A 28 5.25 -2.62 -14.32
N GLU A 29 4.66 -3.15 -15.39
CA GLU A 29 3.33 -3.74 -15.36
C GLU A 29 3.29 -5.05 -14.57
N LYS A 30 4.39 -5.79 -14.49
CA LYS A 30 4.47 -7.06 -13.79
C LYS A 30 4.66 -6.94 -12.28
N GLU A 31 5.17 -5.80 -11.79
CA GLU A 31 5.51 -5.60 -10.39
C GLU A 31 4.91 -4.31 -9.84
N LYS A 32 3.59 -4.27 -9.76
CA LYS A 32 2.93 -3.14 -9.12
C LYS A 32 3.07 -3.25 -7.61
N PRO A 33 3.51 -2.19 -6.93
CA PRO A 33 3.59 -2.22 -5.48
C PRO A 33 2.20 -2.30 -4.86
N VAL A 34 2.11 -2.92 -3.69
CA VAL A 34 0.87 -2.97 -2.92
C VAL A 34 1.06 -2.18 -1.63
N TYR A 35 0.15 -1.26 -1.38
CA TYR A 35 0.13 -0.44 -0.17
C TYR A 35 -1.01 -0.91 0.73
N VAL A 36 -0.80 -0.82 2.02
CA VAL A 36 -1.74 -1.32 3.03
C VAL A 36 -1.83 -0.32 4.18
N PHE A 37 -3.01 -0.13 4.72
CA PHE A 37 -3.18 0.48 6.04
C PHE A 37 -4.26 -0.28 6.82
N GLY A 38 -4.20 -0.16 8.13
CA GLY A 38 -5.13 -0.83 9.01
C GLY A 38 -5.80 0.11 9.99
N VAL A 39 -6.99 -0.26 10.42
CA VAL A 39 -7.77 0.46 11.42
C VAL A 39 -8.20 -0.53 12.49
N ALA A 40 -7.98 -0.18 13.75
CA ALA A 40 -8.42 -0.97 14.90
C ALA A 40 -9.45 -0.20 15.68
N ALA A 41 -10.65 -0.76 15.84
CA ALA A 41 -11.76 -0.14 16.54
C ALA A 41 -12.41 -1.14 17.49
N SER A 42 -13.03 -0.63 18.56
CA SER A 42 -13.71 -1.46 19.54
C SER A 42 -15.07 -0.86 19.87
N PHE A 43 -16.05 -1.72 20.16
CA PHE A 43 -17.35 -1.29 20.64
C PHE A 43 -17.33 -0.83 22.09
N SER A 44 -16.31 -1.23 22.85
CA SER A 44 -16.20 -0.91 24.28
C SER A 44 -15.24 0.24 24.58
N ASP A 45 -14.65 0.86 23.55
CA ASP A 45 -13.71 1.96 23.70
C ASP A 45 -14.04 3.07 22.70
N THR A 46 -13.68 4.30 23.06
CA THR A 46 -13.90 5.48 22.22
C THR A 46 -12.68 5.90 21.42
N VAL A 47 -11.59 5.14 21.48
CA VAL A 47 -10.36 5.44 20.75
C VAL A 47 -10.20 4.44 19.61
N VAL A 48 -9.97 4.98 18.41
CA VAL A 48 -9.68 4.20 17.22
C VAL A 48 -8.21 4.40 16.86
N TYR A 49 -7.51 3.32 16.57
CA TYR A 49 -6.11 3.34 16.14
C TYR A 49 -6.02 3.06 14.66
N TYR A 50 -5.10 3.72 13.98
CA TYR A 50 -4.87 3.47 12.55
C TYR A 50 -3.38 3.50 12.24
N THR A 51 -2.99 2.79 11.19
CA THR A 51 -1.63 2.85 10.68
C THR A 51 -1.57 3.81 9.49
N PRO A 52 -0.43 4.48 9.27
CA PRO A 52 -0.22 5.17 7.99
C PRO A 52 -0.20 4.15 6.84
N VAL A 53 -0.37 4.64 5.62
CA VAL A 53 -0.24 3.80 4.43
C VAL A 53 1.21 3.31 4.34
N GLN A 54 1.38 2.01 4.20
CA GLN A 54 2.69 1.35 4.17
C GLN A 54 2.85 0.55 2.88
N LEU A 55 4.06 0.55 2.35
CA LEU A 55 4.41 -0.34 1.24
C LEU A 55 4.73 -1.72 1.83
N VAL A 56 4.13 -2.75 1.25
CA VAL A 56 4.44 -4.13 1.63
C VAL A 56 5.23 -4.77 0.50
N ASP A 57 6.48 -5.12 0.79
CA ASP A 57 7.40 -5.65 -0.20
C ASP A 57 7.01 -7.07 -0.65
N SER A 58 7.27 -7.35 -1.91
CA SER A 58 7.13 -8.69 -2.50
C SER A 58 5.71 -9.24 -2.49
N VAL A 59 4.71 -8.36 -2.46
CA VAL A 59 3.30 -8.73 -2.48
C VAL A 59 2.70 -8.30 -3.82
N VAL A 60 1.88 -9.17 -4.39
CA VAL A 60 1.15 -8.93 -5.64
C VAL A 60 -0.31 -9.28 -5.39
N LEU A 61 -1.23 -8.43 -5.84
CA LEU A 61 -2.65 -8.74 -5.78
C LEU A 61 -2.96 -9.93 -6.69
N ASP A 62 -3.96 -10.72 -6.33
CA ASP A 62 -4.35 -11.86 -7.16
C ASP A 62 -5.06 -11.39 -8.44
N LYS A 63 -5.40 -12.32 -9.33
CA LYS A 63 -6.03 -12.00 -10.62
C LYS A 63 -7.39 -11.31 -10.47
N ASN A 64 -8.02 -11.42 -9.32
CA ASN A 64 -9.29 -10.76 -9.01
C ASN A 64 -9.10 -9.40 -8.32
N GLY A 65 -7.86 -8.98 -8.08
CA GLY A 65 -7.55 -7.72 -7.42
C GLY A 65 -7.62 -7.77 -5.91
N PHE A 66 -7.61 -8.97 -5.30
CA PHE A 66 -7.65 -9.13 -3.85
C PHE A 66 -6.25 -9.32 -3.27
N LEU A 67 -6.08 -8.87 -2.03
CA LEU A 67 -4.84 -9.06 -1.29
C LEU A 67 -4.77 -10.50 -0.76
N PRO A 68 -3.80 -11.31 -1.22
CA PRO A 68 -3.65 -12.66 -0.67
C PRO A 68 -3.38 -12.64 0.82
N GLN A 69 -3.98 -13.55 1.56
CA GLN A 69 -3.82 -13.68 3.00
C GLN A 69 -4.16 -12.41 3.78
N ARG A 70 -5.19 -11.68 3.34
CA ARG A 70 -5.63 -10.43 3.98
C ARG A 70 -5.89 -10.61 5.47
N ASP A 71 -6.45 -11.72 5.87
CA ASP A 71 -6.73 -12.06 7.27
C ASP A 71 -5.46 -12.11 8.12
N MET A 72 -4.33 -12.50 7.54
CA MET A 72 -3.05 -12.54 8.26
C MET A 72 -2.55 -11.14 8.57
N TYR A 73 -2.78 -10.18 7.68
CA TYR A 73 -2.44 -8.76 7.95
C TYR A 73 -3.30 -8.21 9.09
N SER A 74 -4.58 -8.52 9.07
CA SER A 74 -5.49 -8.16 10.16
C SER A 74 -5.02 -8.76 11.49
N TYR A 75 -4.58 -10.00 11.47
CA TYR A 75 -4.06 -10.69 12.64
C TYR A 75 -2.77 -10.04 13.18
N GLN A 76 -1.88 -9.62 12.28
CA GLN A 76 -0.66 -8.89 12.69
C GLN A 76 -1.01 -7.63 13.48
N LEU A 77 -1.93 -6.83 12.97
CA LEU A 77 -2.36 -5.60 13.63
C LEU A 77 -3.07 -5.89 14.94
N LYS A 78 -3.93 -6.90 14.96
CA LYS A 78 -4.64 -7.31 16.17
C LYS A 78 -3.69 -7.73 17.27
N ASN A 79 -2.67 -8.52 16.93
CA ASN A 79 -1.65 -8.92 17.90
C ASN A 79 -0.91 -7.73 18.50
N HIS A 80 -0.55 -6.77 17.65
CA HIS A 80 0.13 -5.57 18.12
C HIS A 80 -0.76 -4.78 19.09
N VAL A 81 -2.01 -4.56 18.73
CA VAL A 81 -2.95 -3.79 19.56
C VAL A 81 -3.21 -4.52 20.88
N GLU A 82 -3.43 -5.82 20.81
CA GLU A 82 -3.78 -6.61 22.00
C GLU A 82 -2.60 -6.79 22.96
N TYR A 83 -1.43 -7.18 22.44
CA TYR A 83 -0.30 -7.55 23.29
C TYR A 83 0.71 -6.43 23.52
N GLN A 84 0.98 -5.60 22.52
CA GLN A 84 1.94 -4.50 22.68
C GLN A 84 1.31 -3.26 23.30
N MET A 85 0.06 -2.99 22.95
CA MET A 85 -0.66 -1.81 23.44
C MET A 85 -1.59 -2.12 24.61
N ASN A 86 -1.76 -3.39 24.96
CA ASN A 86 -2.66 -3.84 26.02
C ASN A 86 -4.11 -3.38 25.82
N LYS A 87 -4.58 -3.46 24.57
CA LYS A 87 -5.94 -3.08 24.19
C LYS A 87 -6.68 -4.29 23.64
N PRO A 88 -7.31 -5.11 24.51
CA PRO A 88 -8.10 -6.26 24.04
C PRO A 88 -9.43 -5.82 23.43
N ASN A 89 -10.06 -6.74 22.70
CA ASN A 89 -11.39 -6.57 22.14
C ASN A 89 -11.48 -5.53 21.01
N TYR A 90 -10.38 -5.35 20.27
CA TYR A 90 -10.34 -4.52 19.07
C TYR A 90 -10.56 -5.37 17.83
N THR A 91 -11.31 -4.83 16.88
CA THR A 91 -11.49 -5.43 15.55
C THR A 91 -10.64 -4.65 14.56
N CYS A 92 -9.84 -5.37 13.78
CA CYS A 92 -8.93 -4.74 12.82
C CYS A 92 -9.42 -4.94 11.41
N SER A 93 -9.46 -3.85 10.65
CA SER A 93 -9.84 -3.83 9.23
C SER A 93 -8.63 -3.44 8.40
N ILE A 94 -8.42 -4.13 7.28
CA ILE A 94 -7.29 -3.93 6.40
C ILE A 94 -7.76 -3.36 5.08
N TYR A 95 -7.11 -2.28 4.65
CA TYR A 95 -7.35 -1.62 3.37
C TYR A 95 -6.07 -1.71 2.54
N PHE A 96 -6.21 -1.92 1.25
CA PHE A 96 -5.07 -2.11 0.37
C PHE A 96 -5.34 -1.52 -1.01
N SER A 97 -4.28 -1.15 -1.72
CA SER A 97 -4.37 -0.66 -3.09
C SER A 97 -2.99 -0.65 -3.73
N GLU A 98 -2.95 -0.78 -5.05
CA GLU A 98 -1.75 -0.55 -5.83
C GLU A 98 -1.48 0.96 -6.03
N ASN A 99 -2.48 1.80 -5.74
CA ASN A 99 -2.38 3.25 -5.89
C ASN A 99 -2.27 3.90 -4.50
N LYS A 100 -1.07 4.39 -4.18
CA LYS A 100 -0.77 4.98 -2.89
C LYS A 100 -1.64 6.21 -2.59
N LYS A 101 -1.78 7.11 -3.56
CA LYS A 101 -2.55 8.35 -3.36
C LYS A 101 -4.03 8.07 -3.10
N LYS A 102 -4.58 7.11 -3.82
CA LYS A 102 -5.96 6.69 -3.62
C LYS A 102 -6.16 6.12 -2.22
N LEU A 103 -5.23 5.30 -1.77
CA LEU A 103 -5.30 4.68 -0.44
C LEU A 103 -5.11 5.72 0.67
N GLU A 104 -4.24 6.71 0.47
CA GLU A 104 -4.07 7.81 1.43
C GLU A 104 -5.35 8.64 1.58
N LYS A 105 -6.05 8.89 0.47
CA LYS A 105 -7.36 9.57 0.50
C LYS A 105 -8.39 8.76 1.26
N GLU A 106 -8.40 7.45 1.05
CA GLU A 106 -9.30 6.55 1.75
C GLU A 106 -9.00 6.52 3.25
N ALA A 107 -7.74 6.51 3.63
CA ALA A 107 -7.33 6.57 5.04
C ALA A 107 -7.79 7.86 5.70
N ALA A 108 -7.64 9.00 5.03
CA ALA A 108 -8.12 10.28 5.52
C ALA A 108 -9.64 10.27 5.71
N LYS A 109 -10.36 9.70 4.76
CA LYS A 109 -11.82 9.61 4.80
C LYS A 109 -12.30 8.75 5.98
N VAL A 110 -11.66 7.61 6.19
CA VAL A 110 -12.00 6.70 7.29
C VAL A 110 -11.75 7.36 8.63
N THR A 111 -10.58 7.97 8.82
CA THR A 111 -10.24 8.64 10.08
C THR A 111 -11.16 9.85 10.35
N ASP A 112 -11.51 10.62 9.32
CA ASP A 112 -12.44 11.73 9.45
C ASP A 112 -13.84 11.25 9.87
N THR A 113 -14.29 10.13 9.34
CA THR A 113 -15.57 9.53 9.69
C THR A 113 -15.62 9.20 11.18
N TYR A 114 -14.55 8.63 11.73
CA TYR A 114 -14.48 8.35 13.16
C TYR A 114 -14.43 9.62 14.00
N ARG A 115 -13.68 10.63 13.57
CA ARG A 115 -13.62 11.91 14.30
C ARG A 115 -14.98 12.59 14.35
N LYS A 116 -15.74 12.57 13.26
CA LYS A 116 -17.09 13.13 13.21
C LYS A 116 -18.05 12.39 14.11
N SER A 117 -17.82 11.12 14.37
CA SER A 117 -18.59 10.29 15.28
C SER A 117 -18.11 10.39 16.73
N GLN A 118 -17.24 11.36 17.03
CA GLN A 118 -16.72 11.68 18.35
C GLN A 118 -15.77 10.62 18.94
N TYR A 119 -15.17 9.79 18.09
CA TYR A 119 -14.10 8.90 18.52
C TYR A 119 -12.77 9.65 18.58
N GLY A 120 -11.94 9.31 19.54
CA GLY A 120 -10.52 9.68 19.51
C GLY A 120 -9.82 8.87 18.43
N VAL A 121 -8.96 9.50 17.65
CA VAL A 121 -8.22 8.83 16.58
C VAL A 121 -6.74 9.00 16.84
N GLN A 122 -6.03 7.87 16.99
CA GLN A 122 -4.58 7.86 17.25
C GLN A 122 -3.86 7.05 16.19
N VAL A 123 -2.69 7.53 15.79
CA VAL A 123 -1.86 6.86 14.80
C VAL A 123 -0.91 5.88 15.48
N ILE A 124 -0.73 4.71 14.87
CA ILE A 124 0.32 3.77 15.23
C ILE A 124 1.46 4.00 14.24
N GLY A 125 2.55 4.62 14.69
CA GLY A 125 3.67 4.98 13.84
C GLY A 125 4.39 3.79 13.24
N PRO A 126 5.08 3.99 12.11
CA PRO A 126 5.80 2.90 11.44
C PRO A 126 7.00 2.37 12.24
N GLU A 127 7.51 3.14 13.18
CA GLU A 127 8.55 2.67 14.11
C GLU A 127 8.00 1.68 15.13
N ASP A 128 6.70 1.70 15.39
CA ASP A 128 6.05 0.80 16.35
C ASP A 128 5.45 -0.42 15.69
N PHE A 129 4.96 -0.29 14.46
CA PHE A 129 4.29 -1.40 13.76
C PHE A 129 4.43 -1.26 12.26
N LYS A 130 4.79 -2.37 11.60
CA LYS A 130 4.83 -2.50 10.14
C LYS A 130 4.18 -3.81 9.73
N PHE A 131 3.38 -3.74 8.66
CA PHE A 131 2.88 -4.96 8.03
C PHE A 131 3.99 -5.68 7.30
N GLU A 132 3.99 -7.00 7.40
CA GLU A 132 4.93 -7.86 6.72
C GLU A 132 4.18 -8.91 5.91
N LYS A 133 4.74 -9.28 4.76
CA LYS A 133 4.17 -10.34 3.95
C LYS A 133 4.13 -11.62 4.79
N PRO A 134 2.94 -12.27 4.91
CA PRO A 134 2.86 -13.51 5.67
C PRO A 134 3.68 -14.61 5.00
N GLN A 135 4.28 -15.45 5.83
CA GLN A 135 5.02 -16.62 5.36
C GLN A 135 4.03 -17.74 5.03
N GLU A 136 4.31 -18.43 3.93
CA GLU A 136 3.51 -19.62 3.54
C GLU A 136 3.89 -20.82 4.35
#